data_cce56873989b0e2a2105cd78c299f8ac
#
_entry.id   cce56873989b0e2a2105cd78c299f8ac
#
_cell.length_a   1.000
_cell.length_b   1.000
_cell.length_c   1.000
_cell.angle_alpha   90.00
_cell.angle_beta   90.00
_cell.angle_gamma   90.00
#
_symmetry.space_group_name_H-M   'P 1'
#
loop_
_entity.id
_entity.type
_entity.pdbx_description
1 polymer ?
#
loop_
_entity_poly.entity_id
_entity_poly.type
_entity_poly.pdbx_seq_one_letter_code
_entity_poly.pdbx_strand_id
1 'polypeptide(L)'
;ATYVTEDGEEIWRDINLPYTTDIVRSQRIATIHLEESRMDVVTDYPAKLKAFDFAVFETANLSIAKYGWAPLVMRVTDWRLVAGGFGVDLKLRKTLASVYDWSAGDARAATQAPDSNLPNPFTVGLPGTPAVVEGLYETTGSAGVKTRALVSWAAAADAFVSGYEAQYRAQGDV
;
A
#
# COMPACT_ATOMS: atom_id res chain seq x y z
N ALA A 1 -3.07 3.85 18.42
CA ALA A 1 -3.98 4.78 19.11
C ALA A 1 -3.23 5.68 20.12
N THR A 2 -2.19 5.20 20.80
CA THR A 2 -1.46 6.00 21.82
C THR A 2 -0.78 7.21 21.22
N TYR A 3 -0.08 7.04 20.10
CA TYR A 3 0.69 8.13 19.46
C TYR A 3 -0.20 9.23 18.85
N VAL A 4 -1.34 8.87 18.28
CA VAL A 4 -2.31 9.85 17.77
C VAL A 4 -2.85 10.75 18.91
N THR A 5 -3.01 10.19 20.11
CA THR A 5 -3.42 10.97 21.27
C THR A 5 -2.32 11.91 21.77
N GLU A 6 -1.06 11.50 21.68
CA GLU A 6 0.11 12.31 22.07
C GLU A 6 0.40 13.42 21.05
N ASP A 7 0.29 13.11 19.75
CA ASP A 7 0.62 14.02 18.65
C ASP A 7 -0.56 14.95 18.30
N GLY A 8 -1.79 14.58 18.71
CA GLY A 8 -3.03 15.33 18.44
C GLY A 8 -3.60 15.13 17.04
N GLU A 9 -2.87 14.47 16.16
CA GLU A 9 -3.29 14.19 14.78
C GLU A 9 -2.70 12.86 14.26
N GLU A 10 -3.27 12.35 13.18
CA GLU A 10 -2.72 11.19 12.46
C GLU A 10 -1.71 11.65 11.42
N ILE A 11 -0.45 11.25 11.59
CA ILE A 11 0.62 11.51 10.63
C ILE A 11 0.96 10.22 9.88
N TRP A 12 0.71 10.21 8.58
CA TRP A 12 0.95 9.05 7.73
C TRP A 12 2.27 9.15 6.99
N ARG A 13 2.95 8.02 6.88
CA ARG A 13 4.15 7.87 6.06
C ARG A 13 4.14 6.53 5.34
N ASP A 14 4.26 6.56 4.02
CA ASP A 14 4.41 5.36 3.22
C ASP A 14 5.86 4.86 3.26
N ILE A 15 6.01 3.55 3.47
CA ILE A 15 7.30 2.86 3.46
C ILE A 15 7.26 1.81 2.36
N ASN A 16 8.12 1.96 1.36
CA ASN A 16 8.24 0.98 0.29
C ASN A 16 9.30 -0.08 0.67
N LEU A 17 8.90 -1.34 0.72
CA LEU A 17 9.73 -2.48 1.07
C LEU A 17 9.78 -3.51 -0.08
N PRO A 18 10.44 -3.20 -1.20
CA PRO A 18 10.37 -3.99 -2.44
C PRO A 18 10.92 -5.42 -2.31
N TYR A 19 11.74 -5.67 -1.31
CA TYR A 19 12.38 -6.99 -1.09
C TYR A 19 11.75 -7.80 0.04
N THR A 20 10.63 -7.33 0.61
CA THR A 20 9.97 -7.99 1.74
C THR A 20 8.58 -8.44 1.32
N THR A 21 8.38 -9.76 1.29
CA THR A 21 7.08 -10.39 0.98
C THR A 21 6.35 -10.86 2.23
N ASP A 22 7.04 -10.92 3.37
CA ASP A 22 6.49 -11.35 4.66
C ASP A 22 5.84 -10.15 5.37
N ILE A 23 4.55 -10.27 5.62
CA ILE A 23 3.73 -9.24 6.24
C ILE A 23 4.18 -8.94 7.68
N VAL A 24 4.51 -9.96 8.46
CA VAL A 24 4.94 -9.80 9.86
C VAL A 24 6.28 -9.06 9.91
N ARG A 25 7.19 -9.39 9.00
CA ARG A 25 8.48 -8.71 8.88
C ARG A 25 8.30 -7.25 8.46
N SER A 26 7.39 -6.98 7.52
CA SER A 26 7.07 -5.62 7.08
C SER A 26 6.50 -4.78 8.22
N GLN A 27 5.59 -5.34 9.01
CA GLN A 27 5.03 -4.67 10.19
C GLN A 27 6.11 -4.37 11.23
N ARG A 28 7.01 -5.31 11.51
CA ARG A 28 8.12 -5.10 12.42
C ARG A 28 9.04 -3.97 11.96
N ILE A 29 9.40 -3.94 10.67
CA ILE A 29 10.22 -2.86 10.11
C ILE A 29 9.49 -1.52 10.24
N ALA A 30 8.20 -1.47 9.93
CA ALA A 30 7.40 -0.26 10.06
C ALA A 30 7.33 0.24 11.52
N THR A 31 7.19 -0.67 12.49
CA THR A 31 7.21 -0.33 13.92
C THR A 31 8.56 0.25 14.33
N ILE A 32 9.67 -0.36 13.92
CA ILE A 32 11.01 0.17 14.19
C ILE A 32 11.16 1.59 13.62
N HIS A 33 10.73 1.81 12.38
CA HIS A 33 10.78 3.15 11.79
C HIS A 33 9.91 4.17 12.52
N LEU A 34 8.72 3.75 12.99
CA LEU A 34 7.84 4.60 13.80
C LEU A 34 8.51 4.99 15.11
N GLU A 35 8.99 4.02 15.87
CA GLU A 35 9.66 4.24 17.15
C GLU A 35 10.94 5.09 16.98
N GLU A 36 11.75 4.80 15.97
CA GLU A 36 12.92 5.62 15.66
C GLU A 36 12.58 7.05 15.25
N SER A 37 11.46 7.27 14.56
CA SER A 37 11.03 8.61 14.16
C SER A 37 10.69 9.50 15.37
N ARG A 38 10.27 8.88 16.47
CA ARG A 38 9.94 9.57 17.73
C ARG A 38 11.18 9.87 18.59
N MET A 39 12.36 9.36 18.20
CA MET A 39 13.63 9.68 18.87
C MET A 39 14.16 11.01 18.33
N ASP A 40 13.74 12.09 18.95
CA ASP A 40 13.94 13.49 18.52
C ASP A 40 15.33 14.07 18.80
N VAL A 41 16.10 13.42 19.69
CA VAL A 41 17.42 13.92 20.07
C VAL A 41 18.48 13.46 19.09
N VAL A 42 18.99 14.40 18.32
CA VAL A 42 20.17 14.23 17.45
C VAL A 42 21.21 15.27 17.85
N THR A 43 22.47 14.88 17.95
CA THR A 43 23.55 15.79 18.32
C THR A 43 24.84 15.45 17.60
N ASP A 44 25.59 16.48 17.24
CA ASP A 44 26.97 16.37 16.79
C ASP A 44 27.85 16.57 18.02
N TYR A 45 28.68 15.60 18.34
CA TYR A 45 29.52 15.58 19.55
C TYR A 45 30.99 15.50 19.15
N PRO A 46 31.77 16.56 19.41
CA PRO A 46 33.21 16.53 19.26
C PRO A 46 33.85 15.72 20.38
N ALA A 47 34.37 14.58 20.04
CA ALA A 47 34.99 13.65 20.98
C ALA A 47 36.50 13.64 20.85
N LYS A 48 37.17 13.19 21.91
CA LYS A 48 38.61 12.96 21.90
C LYS A 48 38.93 11.72 21.05
N LEU A 49 40.22 11.55 20.72
CA LEU A 49 40.70 10.43 19.90
C LEU A 49 40.28 9.04 20.40
N LYS A 50 40.02 8.87 21.70
CA LYS A 50 39.48 7.62 22.27
C LYS A 50 38.18 7.19 21.62
N ALA A 51 37.41 8.12 21.07
CA ALA A 51 36.18 7.82 20.36
C ALA A 51 36.39 7.20 18.95
N PHE A 52 37.67 7.04 18.55
CA PHE A 52 38.04 6.34 17.32
C PHE A 52 37.64 4.85 17.36
N ASP A 53 37.52 4.29 18.56
CA ASP A 53 37.14 2.88 18.76
C ASP A 53 35.66 2.62 18.45
N PHE A 54 34.81 3.66 18.32
CA PHE A 54 33.41 3.49 17.98
C PHE A 54 33.21 3.21 16.50
N ALA A 55 32.39 2.19 16.23
CA ALA A 55 31.88 1.94 14.89
C ALA A 55 30.49 2.58 14.67
N VAL A 56 30.14 2.81 13.41
CA VAL A 56 28.78 3.23 13.04
C VAL A 56 27.79 2.15 13.47
N PHE A 57 26.65 2.55 14.01
CA PHE A 57 25.60 1.75 14.64
C PHE A 57 25.90 1.22 16.05
N GLU A 58 27.06 1.44 16.60
CA GLU A 58 27.29 1.18 18.01
C GLU A 58 26.53 2.16 18.91
N THR A 59 26.31 1.75 20.15
CA THR A 59 25.63 2.56 21.15
C THR A 59 26.62 3.08 22.22
N ALA A 60 26.42 4.33 22.59
CA ALA A 60 27.19 4.99 23.65
C ALA A 60 26.25 5.70 24.61
N ASN A 61 26.67 5.78 25.88
CA ASN A 61 25.95 6.56 26.88
C ASN A 61 26.48 7.99 26.88
N LEU A 62 25.62 8.96 26.61
CA LEU A 62 25.93 10.37 26.60
C LEU A 62 25.31 11.04 27.85
N SER A 63 26.11 11.72 28.66
CA SER A 63 25.67 12.52 29.80
C SER A 63 26.15 13.95 29.64
N ILE A 64 25.24 14.90 29.64
CA ILE A 64 25.57 16.32 29.54
C ILE A 64 24.78 17.06 30.63
N ALA A 65 25.47 17.36 31.76
CA ALA A 65 24.84 17.99 32.91
C ALA A 65 24.19 19.35 32.58
N LYS A 66 24.77 20.11 31.65
CA LYS A 66 24.25 21.42 31.24
C LYS A 66 22.81 21.33 30.68
N TYR A 67 22.45 20.23 30.06
CA TYR A 67 21.13 20.00 29.48
C TYR A 67 20.26 19.11 30.37
N GLY A 68 20.72 18.75 31.56
CA GLY A 68 20.01 17.81 32.41
C GLY A 68 19.97 16.38 31.86
N TRP A 69 20.83 16.07 30.91
CA TRP A 69 20.86 14.73 30.32
C TRP A 69 21.57 13.78 31.31
N ALA A 70 20.76 12.97 31.99
CA ALA A 70 21.23 11.75 32.62
C ALA A 70 21.65 10.78 31.52
N PRO A 71 22.36 9.68 31.76
CA PRO A 71 22.88 8.86 30.67
C PRO A 71 21.80 8.53 29.63
N LEU A 72 21.90 9.17 28.47
CA LEU A 72 21.08 8.89 27.32
C LEU A 72 21.79 7.86 26.44
N VAL A 73 21.10 6.79 26.09
CA VAL A 73 21.61 5.82 25.13
C VAL A 73 21.54 6.43 23.76
N MET A 74 22.68 6.62 23.13
CA MET A 74 22.82 7.22 21.81
C MET A 74 23.43 6.20 20.87
N ARG A 75 22.94 6.15 19.64
CA ARG A 75 23.51 5.35 18.56
C ARG A 75 24.39 6.25 17.68
N VAL A 76 25.57 5.78 17.35
CA VAL A 76 26.47 6.44 16.40
C VAL A 76 25.90 6.27 15.00
N THR A 77 25.49 7.36 14.36
CA THR A 77 24.97 7.34 12.99
C THR A 77 26.04 7.67 11.96
N ASP A 78 27.03 8.43 12.36
CA ASP A 78 28.17 8.78 11.52
C ASP A 78 29.35 9.18 12.43
N TRP A 79 30.59 8.96 11.95
CA TRP A 79 31.75 9.48 12.59
C TRP A 79 32.80 9.97 11.56
N ARG A 80 33.53 10.96 11.94
CA ARG A 80 34.55 11.54 11.09
C ARG A 80 35.77 11.96 11.89
N LEU A 81 36.95 11.62 11.40
CA LEU A 81 38.20 12.12 11.96
C LEU A 81 38.35 13.63 11.65
N VAL A 82 38.67 14.42 12.66
CA VAL A 82 38.88 15.87 12.50
C VAL A 82 40.23 16.09 11.83
N ALA A 83 40.23 16.68 10.63
CA ALA A 83 41.46 16.98 9.89
C ALA A 83 42.30 18.03 10.65
N GLY A 84 43.57 17.67 10.97
CA GLY A 84 44.50 18.55 11.68
C GLY A 84 44.30 18.63 13.19
N GLY A 85 43.41 17.82 13.77
CA GLY A 85 43.16 17.74 15.23
C GLY A 85 43.16 16.29 15.72
N PHE A 86 43.42 16.12 17.01
CA PHE A 86 43.35 14.82 17.68
C PHE A 86 41.93 14.60 18.23
N GLY A 87 40.94 14.53 17.32
CA GLY A 87 39.55 14.36 17.70
C GLY A 87 38.73 13.63 16.65
N VAL A 88 37.54 13.23 17.08
CA VAL A 88 36.53 12.55 16.22
C VAL A 88 35.21 13.29 16.39
N ASP A 89 34.59 13.69 15.31
CA ASP A 89 33.22 14.19 15.32
C ASP A 89 32.27 13.00 15.22
N LEU A 90 31.43 12.82 16.21
CA LEU A 90 30.40 11.78 16.27
C LEU A 90 29.04 12.41 16.00
N LYS A 91 28.29 11.85 15.07
CA LYS A 91 26.88 12.12 14.94
C LYS A 91 26.09 11.08 15.69
N LEU A 92 25.36 11.53 16.69
CA LEU A 92 24.67 10.67 17.64
C LEU A 92 23.16 10.90 17.54
N ARG A 93 22.40 9.81 17.60
CA ARG A 93 20.94 9.85 17.68
C ARG A 93 20.49 9.02 18.89
N LYS A 94 19.56 9.57 19.66
CA LYS A 94 18.94 8.84 20.77
C LYS A 94 18.34 7.54 20.27
N THR A 95 18.52 6.47 21.04
CA THR A 95 17.91 5.16 20.77
C THR A 95 17.52 4.49 22.08
N LEU A 96 16.60 3.56 22.02
CA LEU A 96 16.19 2.74 23.15
C LEU A 96 16.15 1.29 22.70
N ALA A 97 16.47 0.36 23.60
CA ALA A 97 16.37 -1.07 23.28
C ALA A 97 14.94 -1.49 22.91
N SER A 98 13.94 -0.85 23.54
CA SER A 98 12.52 -1.09 23.29
C SER A 98 12.06 -0.83 21.85
N VAL A 99 12.81 -0.04 21.07
CA VAL A 99 12.55 0.18 19.64
C VAL A 99 12.55 -1.15 18.86
N TYR A 100 13.32 -2.11 19.32
CA TYR A 100 13.50 -3.41 18.67
C TYR A 100 12.64 -4.52 19.29
N ASP A 101 11.91 -4.21 20.36
CA ASP A 101 11.04 -5.16 21.01
C ASP A 101 9.90 -5.56 20.06
N TRP A 102 9.68 -6.85 19.96
CA TRP A 102 8.63 -7.41 19.13
C TRP A 102 8.13 -8.71 19.73
N SER A 103 6.85 -8.81 19.92
CA SER A 103 6.17 -10.02 20.38
C SER A 103 5.23 -10.58 19.31
N ALA A 104 4.88 -11.84 19.43
CA ALA A 104 3.92 -12.45 18.51
C ALA A 104 2.53 -11.78 18.55
N GLY A 105 2.18 -11.14 19.67
CA GLY A 105 0.93 -10.39 19.84
C GLY A 105 0.90 -9.04 19.11
N ASP A 106 2.05 -8.54 18.67
CA ASP A 106 2.14 -7.28 17.94
C ASP A 106 1.82 -7.45 16.45
N ALA A 107 1.90 -8.70 15.96
CA ALA A 107 1.55 -9.02 14.58
C ALA A 107 0.04 -8.86 14.37
N ARG A 108 -0.35 -8.06 13.39
CA ARG A 108 -1.73 -7.89 12.98
C ARG A 108 -2.00 -8.71 11.73
N ALA A 109 -3.23 -9.26 11.63
CA ALA A 109 -3.67 -9.86 10.39
C ALA A 109 -3.60 -8.81 9.26
N ALA A 110 -3.04 -9.22 8.12
CA ALA A 110 -3.09 -8.37 6.95
C ALA A 110 -4.54 -8.12 6.55
N THR A 111 -4.90 -6.87 6.39
CA THR A 111 -6.10 -6.54 5.65
C THR A 111 -5.80 -6.88 4.19
N GLN A 112 -6.26 -8.04 3.75
CA GLN A 112 -6.22 -8.32 2.32
C GLN A 112 -7.04 -7.24 1.61
N ALA A 113 -6.55 -6.76 0.47
CA ALA A 113 -7.37 -5.96 -0.41
C ALA A 113 -8.70 -6.72 -0.63
N PRO A 114 -9.86 -6.05 -0.55
CA PRO A 114 -11.12 -6.71 -0.80
C PRO A 114 -10.96 -7.46 -2.12
N ASP A 115 -11.27 -8.76 -2.08
CA ASP A 115 -11.32 -9.58 -3.29
C ASP A 115 -12.35 -8.90 -4.20
N SER A 116 -11.86 -8.05 -5.08
CA SER A 116 -12.68 -7.50 -6.14
C SER A 116 -12.91 -8.68 -7.08
N ASN A 117 -14.02 -9.37 -6.88
CA ASN A 117 -14.51 -10.39 -7.80
C ASN A 117 -14.90 -9.70 -9.11
N LEU A 118 -13.90 -9.10 -9.74
CA LEU A 118 -14.06 -8.44 -11.02
C LEU A 118 -14.34 -9.53 -12.05
N PRO A 119 -15.46 -9.43 -12.79
CA PRO A 119 -15.74 -10.37 -13.87
C PRO A 119 -14.55 -10.38 -14.83
N ASN A 120 -14.22 -11.57 -15.31
CA ASN A 120 -13.11 -11.73 -16.24
C ASN A 120 -13.43 -10.97 -17.55
N PRO A 121 -12.66 -9.94 -17.93
CA PRO A 121 -12.93 -9.13 -19.11
C PRO A 121 -12.83 -9.90 -20.42
N PHE A 122 -12.25 -11.10 -20.40
CA PHE A 122 -12.12 -11.99 -21.56
C PHE A 122 -13.27 -13.02 -21.66
N THR A 123 -14.19 -13.02 -20.71
CA THR A 123 -15.33 -13.96 -20.70
C THR A 123 -16.62 -13.15 -20.69
N VAL A 124 -17.18 -12.93 -21.85
CA VAL A 124 -18.46 -12.21 -22.00
C VAL A 124 -19.61 -13.18 -21.75
N GLY A 125 -20.53 -12.81 -20.90
CA GLY A 125 -21.73 -13.57 -20.61
C GLY A 125 -22.61 -13.70 -21.86
N LEU A 126 -23.10 -14.90 -22.15
CA LEU A 126 -23.98 -15.12 -23.27
C LEU A 126 -25.38 -14.51 -23.01
N PRO A 127 -26.03 -13.90 -24.02
CA PRO A 127 -27.42 -13.50 -23.88
C PRO A 127 -28.34 -14.75 -23.79
N GLY A 128 -29.54 -14.53 -23.32
CA GLY A 128 -30.56 -15.58 -23.35
C GLY A 128 -30.86 -16.06 -24.76
N THR A 129 -31.37 -17.28 -24.87
CA THR A 129 -31.75 -17.84 -26.17
C THR A 129 -32.76 -16.91 -26.87
N PRO A 130 -32.50 -16.48 -28.12
CA PRO A 130 -33.42 -15.60 -28.84
C PRO A 130 -34.73 -16.31 -29.16
N ALA A 131 -35.83 -15.64 -28.91
CA ALA A 131 -37.17 -16.04 -29.35
C ALA A 131 -37.59 -15.19 -30.51
N VAL A 132 -38.15 -15.83 -31.53
CA VAL A 132 -38.66 -15.16 -32.73
C VAL A 132 -40.17 -15.36 -32.80
N VAL A 133 -40.89 -14.25 -32.85
CA VAL A 133 -42.37 -14.26 -33.01
C VAL A 133 -42.72 -13.50 -34.25
N GLU A 134 -43.58 -14.12 -35.10
CA GLU A 134 -44.14 -13.45 -36.27
C GLU A 134 -45.29 -12.53 -35.84
N GLY A 135 -45.27 -11.32 -36.33
CA GLY A 135 -46.33 -10.34 -36.12
C GLY A 135 -46.73 -9.62 -37.41
N LEU A 136 -47.96 -9.21 -37.46
CA LEU A 136 -48.46 -8.38 -38.57
C LEU A 136 -48.41 -6.90 -38.17
N TYR A 137 -48.09 -6.03 -39.10
CA TYR A 137 -48.17 -4.58 -38.88
C TYR A 137 -48.70 -3.87 -40.10
N GLU A 138 -49.48 -2.82 -39.91
CA GLU A 138 -49.97 -1.95 -40.97
C GLU A 138 -48.93 -0.86 -41.27
N THR A 139 -48.64 -0.65 -42.55
CA THR A 139 -47.76 0.44 -43.01
C THR A 139 -48.54 1.72 -43.14
N THR A 140 -48.16 2.77 -42.43
CA THR A 140 -48.79 4.08 -42.52
C THR A 140 -48.66 4.63 -43.96
N GLY A 141 -49.82 4.88 -44.65
CA GLY A 141 -49.84 5.51 -45.95
C GLY A 141 -49.88 4.57 -47.17
N SER A 142 -49.83 3.26 -47.00
CA SER A 142 -50.12 2.31 -48.12
C SER A 142 -51.03 1.19 -47.63
N ALA A 143 -52.01 0.88 -48.44
CA ALA A 143 -52.94 -0.20 -48.16
C ALA A 143 -52.22 -1.54 -48.17
N GLY A 144 -51.83 -2.03 -47.05
CA GLY A 144 -51.24 -3.36 -46.96
C GLY A 144 -50.78 -3.72 -45.55
N VAL A 145 -51.04 -4.96 -45.18
CA VAL A 145 -50.49 -5.59 -43.94
C VAL A 145 -49.19 -6.30 -44.34
N LYS A 146 -48.14 -6.05 -43.59
CA LYS A 146 -46.85 -6.72 -43.77
C LYS A 146 -46.56 -7.60 -42.57
N THR A 147 -45.83 -8.67 -42.81
CA THR A 147 -45.28 -9.51 -41.73
C THR A 147 -43.97 -8.95 -41.23
N ARG A 148 -43.74 -9.07 -39.95
CA ARG A 148 -42.47 -8.79 -39.31
C ARG A 148 -42.09 -9.91 -38.37
N ALA A 149 -40.79 -10.17 -38.23
CA ALA A 149 -40.25 -11.01 -37.18
C ALA A 149 -39.86 -10.11 -36.02
N LEU A 150 -40.40 -10.39 -34.84
CA LEU A 150 -39.98 -9.76 -33.60
C LEU A 150 -39.01 -10.72 -32.91
N VAL A 151 -37.75 -10.30 -32.78
CA VAL A 151 -36.71 -11.08 -32.12
C VAL A 151 -36.51 -10.49 -30.73
N SER A 152 -36.60 -11.31 -29.71
CA SER A 152 -36.41 -10.91 -28.33
C SER A 152 -35.50 -11.91 -27.63
N TRP A 153 -34.70 -11.42 -26.72
CA TRP A 153 -33.82 -12.22 -25.83
C TRP A 153 -33.67 -11.58 -24.49
N ALA A 154 -33.33 -12.37 -23.46
CA ALA A 154 -32.96 -11.85 -22.19
C ALA A 154 -31.52 -11.27 -22.24
N ALA A 155 -31.32 -10.11 -21.68
CA ALA A 155 -30.00 -9.50 -21.60
C ALA A 155 -29.02 -10.40 -20.85
N ALA A 156 -27.74 -10.38 -21.24
CA ALA A 156 -26.69 -11.00 -20.47
C ALA A 156 -26.58 -10.33 -19.11
N ALA A 157 -26.32 -11.13 -18.06
CA ALA A 157 -26.11 -10.63 -16.71
C ALA A 157 -24.70 -10.06 -16.48
N ASP A 158 -24.04 -9.63 -17.54
CA ASP A 158 -22.66 -9.16 -17.54
C ASP A 158 -22.63 -7.63 -17.65
N ALA A 159 -21.99 -6.98 -16.66
CA ALA A 159 -21.89 -5.53 -16.60
C ALA A 159 -21.05 -4.90 -17.73
N PHE A 160 -20.26 -5.69 -18.45
CA PHE A 160 -19.43 -5.20 -19.56
C PHE A 160 -20.10 -5.26 -20.92
N VAL A 161 -21.32 -5.84 -21.01
CA VAL A 161 -22.06 -5.87 -22.26
C VAL A 161 -22.71 -4.51 -22.50
N SER A 162 -22.22 -3.78 -23.48
CA SER A 162 -22.75 -2.47 -23.89
C SER A 162 -23.79 -2.52 -24.99
N GLY A 163 -23.94 -3.65 -25.68
CA GLY A 163 -24.87 -3.81 -26.78
C GLY A 163 -24.89 -5.21 -27.37
N TYR A 164 -25.82 -5.45 -28.26
CA TYR A 164 -25.99 -6.72 -28.98
C TYR A 164 -26.05 -6.46 -30.47
N GLU A 165 -25.50 -7.36 -31.26
CA GLU A 165 -25.63 -7.40 -32.70
C GLU A 165 -26.43 -8.63 -33.07
N ALA A 166 -27.53 -8.44 -33.82
CA ALA A 166 -28.34 -9.51 -34.33
C ALA A 166 -28.08 -9.68 -35.82
N GLN A 167 -27.68 -10.87 -36.25
CA GLN A 167 -27.46 -11.22 -37.64
C GLN A 167 -28.53 -12.20 -38.10
N TYR A 168 -29.04 -12.02 -39.30
CA TYR A 168 -29.99 -12.92 -39.93
C TYR A 168 -29.54 -13.29 -41.34
N ARG A 169 -29.89 -14.47 -41.76
CA ARG A 169 -29.65 -14.93 -43.12
C ARG A 169 -30.85 -15.72 -43.63
N ALA A 170 -31.04 -15.74 -44.96
CA ALA A 170 -32.05 -16.59 -45.59
C ALA A 170 -31.68 -18.07 -45.40
N GLN A 171 -32.70 -18.92 -45.28
CA GLN A 171 -32.49 -20.36 -45.22
C GLN A 171 -31.92 -20.86 -46.55
N GLY A 172 -30.72 -21.43 -46.52
CA GLY A 172 -30.02 -21.92 -47.71
C GLY A 172 -28.81 -21.10 -48.13
N ASP A 173 -28.60 -19.91 -47.57
CA ASP A 173 -27.35 -19.16 -47.77
C ASP A 173 -26.24 -19.73 -46.89
N VAL A 174 -25.07 -20.00 -47.48
CA VAL A 174 -23.88 -20.59 -46.83
C VAL A 174 -22.95 -19.48 -46.35
#